data_de19eb457187d1410c34f952a47d125d
#
_entry.id   de19eb457187d1410c34f952a47d125d
#
_cell.length_a   1.000
_cell.length_b   1.000
_cell.length_c   1.000
_cell.angle_alpha   90.00
_cell.angle_beta   90.00
_cell.angle_gamma   90.00
#
_symmetry.space_group_name_H-M   'P 1'
#
loop_
_entity.id
_entity.type
_entity.pdbx_description
1 polymer ?
#
loop_
_entity_poly.entity_id
_entity_poly.type
_entity_poly.pdbx_seq_one_letter_code
_entity_poly.pdbx_strand_id
1 'polypeptide(L)'
;TVDEIARGASDQAEETETGVQIANSLSEKFENLAENSKEMNLNAQSTLEVNEEGIKTLEELKQASKVSLESNDRVEKAIVDLDKSATSINAILETITSIASQTNLLALNASIEAARAGEAGRGFAVVADEIRKLAEGSDNAAQEIKIILDKIQNESKHTVNIMQEVKGIYVEQEMSVEKVNSAFGEISASI
;
A
#
# COMPACT_ATOMS: atom_id res chain seq x y z
N THR A 1 9.69 -94.51 -10.75
CA THR A 1 9.42 -95.20 -12.02
C THR A 1 9.54 -94.25 -13.21
N VAL A 2 9.51 -94.73 -14.45
CA VAL A 2 9.63 -93.87 -15.66
C VAL A 2 8.43 -92.92 -15.75
N ASP A 3 7.26 -93.29 -15.29
CA ASP A 3 6.06 -92.42 -15.25
C ASP A 3 6.21 -91.25 -14.24
N GLU A 4 6.85 -91.44 -13.10
CA GLU A 4 7.14 -90.38 -12.14
C GLU A 4 8.15 -89.35 -12.69
N ILE A 5 9.14 -89.87 -13.39
CA ILE A 5 10.13 -88.99 -14.08
C ILE A 5 9.47 -88.16 -15.16
N ALA A 6 8.56 -88.77 -15.99
CA ALA A 6 7.85 -88.05 -17.01
C ALA A 6 6.88 -87.02 -16.45
N ARG A 7 6.20 -87.26 -15.37
CA ARG A 7 5.39 -86.25 -14.64
C ARG A 7 6.23 -85.14 -14.08
N GLY A 8 7.33 -85.46 -13.40
CA GLY A 8 8.21 -84.45 -12.85
C GLY A 8 8.83 -83.55 -13.95
N ALA A 9 9.13 -84.12 -15.15
CA ALA A 9 9.60 -83.31 -16.26
C ALA A 9 8.54 -82.40 -16.87
N SER A 10 7.24 -82.85 -16.88
CA SER A 10 6.10 -82.04 -17.33
C SER A 10 5.82 -80.87 -16.35
N ASP A 11 5.82 -81.17 -15.05
CA ASP A 11 5.62 -80.13 -14.01
C ASP A 11 6.74 -79.09 -14.03
N GLN A 12 8.00 -79.52 -14.27
CA GLN A 12 9.14 -78.61 -14.38
C GLN A 12 9.10 -77.77 -15.65
N ALA A 13 8.52 -78.29 -16.75
CA ALA A 13 8.34 -77.50 -17.96
C ALA A 13 7.28 -76.41 -17.76
N GLU A 14 6.14 -76.73 -17.06
CA GLU A 14 5.10 -75.75 -16.71
C GLU A 14 5.61 -74.66 -15.76
N GLU A 15 6.36 -75.06 -14.75
CA GLU A 15 6.99 -74.09 -13.81
C GLU A 15 8.00 -73.18 -14.54
N THR A 16 8.75 -73.73 -15.52
CA THR A 16 9.71 -72.95 -16.34
C THR A 16 8.95 -71.97 -17.23
N GLU A 17 7.84 -72.38 -17.88
CA GLU A 17 7.03 -71.47 -18.69
C GLU A 17 6.40 -70.36 -17.86
N THR A 18 5.90 -70.66 -16.65
CA THR A 18 5.44 -69.67 -15.70
C THR A 18 6.57 -68.73 -15.28
N GLY A 19 7.76 -69.20 -15.03
CA GLY A 19 8.95 -68.43 -14.73
C GLY A 19 9.31 -67.45 -15.86
N VAL A 20 9.23 -67.91 -17.11
CA VAL A 20 9.47 -67.04 -18.30
C VAL A 20 8.41 -65.93 -18.42
N GLN A 21 7.12 -66.26 -18.16
CA GLN A 21 6.06 -65.26 -18.19
C GLN A 21 6.24 -64.19 -17.09
N ILE A 22 6.65 -64.59 -15.89
CA ILE A 22 6.95 -63.66 -14.79
C ILE A 22 8.18 -62.78 -15.18
N ALA A 23 9.22 -63.36 -15.74
CA ALA A 23 10.39 -62.61 -16.18
C ALA A 23 10.07 -61.56 -17.24
N ASN A 24 9.23 -61.92 -18.23
CA ASN A 24 8.76 -60.96 -19.26
C ASN A 24 7.92 -59.83 -18.66
N SER A 25 6.98 -60.15 -17.78
CA SER A 25 6.18 -59.12 -17.09
C SER A 25 7.03 -58.20 -16.19
N LEU A 26 8.08 -58.74 -15.57
CA LEU A 26 9.04 -57.97 -14.78
C LEU A 26 9.87 -57.03 -15.67
N SER A 27 10.32 -57.52 -16.86
CA SER A 27 11.03 -56.68 -17.84
C SER A 27 10.18 -55.46 -18.28
N GLU A 28 8.90 -55.70 -18.64
CA GLU A 28 7.96 -54.65 -19.01
C GLU A 28 7.76 -53.61 -17.85
N LYS A 29 7.66 -54.11 -16.63
CA LYS A 29 7.58 -53.19 -15.46
C LYS A 29 8.86 -52.38 -15.24
N PHE A 30 10.03 -52.93 -15.52
CA PHE A 30 11.29 -52.17 -15.44
C PHE A 30 11.40 -51.10 -16.54
N GLU A 31 10.93 -51.38 -17.78
CA GLU A 31 10.87 -50.41 -18.84
C GLU A 31 9.95 -49.24 -18.47
N ASN A 32 8.74 -49.53 -17.99
CA ASN A 32 7.79 -48.51 -17.50
C ASN A 32 8.36 -47.73 -16.32
N LEU A 33 9.11 -48.35 -15.39
CA LEU A 33 9.76 -47.67 -14.28
C LEU A 33 10.86 -46.74 -14.74
N ALA A 34 11.65 -47.14 -15.75
CA ALA A 34 12.69 -46.31 -16.32
C ALA A 34 12.10 -45.05 -17.00
N GLU A 35 10.98 -45.22 -17.74
CA GLU A 35 10.28 -44.11 -18.39
C GLU A 35 9.69 -43.14 -17.35
N ASN A 36 8.99 -43.65 -16.34
CA ASN A 36 8.45 -42.84 -15.24
C ASN A 36 9.57 -42.09 -14.47
N SER A 37 10.72 -42.75 -14.27
CA SER A 37 11.88 -42.10 -13.61
C SER A 37 12.43 -40.93 -14.47
N LYS A 38 12.46 -41.10 -15.77
CA LYS A 38 12.87 -40.03 -16.68
C LYS A 38 11.89 -38.86 -16.67
N GLU A 39 10.59 -39.15 -16.71
CA GLU A 39 9.54 -38.13 -16.64
C GLU A 39 9.61 -37.36 -15.31
N MET A 40 9.81 -38.09 -14.21
CA MET A 40 9.95 -37.49 -12.88
C MET A 40 11.16 -36.55 -12.79
N ASN A 41 12.28 -36.91 -13.42
CA ASN A 41 13.47 -36.06 -13.49
C ASN A 41 13.20 -34.77 -14.29
N LEU A 42 12.50 -34.87 -15.43
CA LEU A 42 12.11 -33.71 -16.23
C LEU A 42 11.16 -32.76 -15.45
N ASN A 43 10.20 -33.34 -14.72
CA ASN A 43 9.28 -32.58 -13.90
C ASN A 43 10.01 -31.89 -12.73
N ALA A 44 10.94 -32.57 -12.10
CA ALA A 44 11.80 -32.00 -11.07
C ALA A 44 12.59 -30.79 -11.59
N GLN A 45 13.20 -30.94 -12.76
CA GLN A 45 13.96 -29.85 -13.38
C GLN A 45 13.06 -28.64 -13.75
N SER A 46 11.88 -28.89 -14.32
CA SER A 46 10.91 -27.84 -14.62
C SER A 46 10.42 -27.14 -13.32
N THR A 47 10.25 -27.89 -12.25
CA THR A 47 9.86 -27.32 -10.94
C THR A 47 10.95 -26.42 -10.40
N LEU A 48 12.25 -26.79 -10.54
CA LEU A 48 13.36 -25.93 -10.13
C LEU A 48 13.39 -24.62 -10.92
N GLU A 49 13.18 -24.66 -12.24
CA GLU A 49 13.15 -23.46 -13.09
C GLU A 49 12.02 -22.50 -12.66
N VAL A 50 10.81 -23.02 -12.45
CA VAL A 50 9.66 -22.22 -11.98
C VAL A 50 9.92 -21.65 -10.57
N ASN A 51 10.58 -22.42 -9.73
CA ASN A 51 10.94 -22.00 -8.37
C ASN A 51 11.96 -20.85 -8.38
N GLU A 52 12.99 -20.91 -9.23
CA GLU A 52 13.95 -19.82 -9.41
C GLU A 52 13.29 -18.53 -9.94
N GLU A 53 12.36 -18.65 -10.89
CA GLU A 53 11.59 -17.51 -11.40
C GLU A 53 10.69 -16.92 -10.30
N GLY A 54 10.09 -17.76 -9.46
CA GLY A 54 9.31 -17.36 -8.30
C GLY A 54 10.14 -16.54 -7.30
N ILE A 55 11.35 -17.02 -6.96
CA ILE A 55 12.29 -16.32 -6.08
C ILE A 55 12.67 -14.94 -6.66
N LYS A 56 12.96 -14.88 -7.96
CA LYS A 56 13.27 -13.61 -8.63
C LYS A 56 12.10 -12.63 -8.57
N THR A 57 10.88 -13.12 -8.79
CA THR A 57 9.66 -12.30 -8.71
C THR A 57 9.45 -11.74 -7.28
N LEU A 58 9.77 -12.53 -6.25
CA LEU A 58 9.71 -12.07 -4.86
C LEU A 58 10.72 -10.96 -4.57
N GLU A 59 11.94 -11.04 -5.13
CA GLU A 59 12.95 -9.99 -4.97
C GLU A 59 12.50 -8.68 -5.66
N GLU A 60 11.90 -8.77 -6.85
CA GLU A 60 11.31 -7.62 -7.53
C GLU A 60 10.16 -7.01 -6.71
N LEU A 61 9.30 -7.83 -6.11
CA LEU A 61 8.23 -7.38 -5.21
C LEU A 61 8.79 -6.69 -3.97
N LYS A 62 9.83 -7.24 -3.35
CA LYS A 62 10.52 -6.64 -2.19
C LYS A 62 11.09 -5.27 -2.53
N GLN A 63 11.72 -5.14 -3.69
CA GLN A 63 12.24 -3.85 -4.17
C GLN A 63 11.12 -2.83 -4.44
N ALA A 64 10.03 -3.25 -5.08
CA ALA A 64 8.86 -2.40 -5.32
C ALA A 64 8.21 -1.93 -4.01
N SER A 65 8.08 -2.81 -3.02
CA SER A 65 7.58 -2.46 -1.68
C SER A 65 8.46 -1.41 -1.00
N LYS A 66 9.79 -1.56 -1.09
CA LYS A 66 10.73 -0.57 -0.53
C LYS A 66 10.56 0.82 -1.17
N VAL A 67 10.47 0.89 -2.50
CA VAL A 67 10.25 2.15 -3.21
C VAL A 67 8.90 2.77 -2.82
N SER A 68 7.88 1.95 -2.66
CA SER A 68 6.56 2.41 -2.22
C SER A 68 6.59 2.96 -0.78
N LEU A 69 7.33 2.32 0.13
CA LEU A 69 7.52 2.80 1.50
C LEU A 69 8.27 4.15 1.53
N GLU A 70 9.34 4.31 0.73
CA GLU A 70 10.05 5.58 0.59
C GLU A 70 9.15 6.69 0.02
N SER A 71 8.26 6.34 -0.91
CA SER A 71 7.27 7.27 -1.46
C SER A 71 6.23 7.68 -0.41
N ASN A 72 5.77 6.73 0.41
CA ASN A 72 4.87 7.00 1.53
C ASN A 72 5.49 7.96 2.54
N ASP A 73 6.79 7.82 2.89
CA ASP A 73 7.51 8.73 3.77
C ASP A 73 7.61 10.15 3.19
N ARG A 74 7.76 10.26 1.87
CA ARG A 74 7.77 11.57 1.20
C ARG A 74 6.41 12.25 1.24
N VAL A 75 5.34 11.49 1.06
CA VAL A 75 3.96 12.01 1.18
C VAL A 75 3.70 12.46 2.62
N GLU A 76 4.05 11.66 3.62
CA GLU A 76 3.90 12.03 5.03
C GLU A 76 4.60 13.37 5.35
N LYS A 77 5.85 13.54 4.89
CA LYS A 77 6.59 14.81 5.06
C LYS A 77 5.87 15.99 4.39
N ALA A 78 5.38 15.80 3.15
CA ALA A 78 4.68 16.86 2.43
C ALA A 78 3.38 17.28 3.15
N ILE A 79 2.64 16.33 3.74
CA ILE A 79 1.44 16.62 4.53
C ILE A 79 1.78 17.35 5.84
N VAL A 80 2.86 16.97 6.51
CA VAL A 80 3.33 17.69 7.71
C VAL A 80 3.72 19.13 7.36
N ASP A 81 4.35 19.36 6.23
CA ASP A 81 4.72 20.73 5.80
C ASP A 81 3.48 21.53 5.36
N LEU A 82 2.44 20.87 4.81
CA LEU A 82 1.15 21.49 4.56
C LEU A 82 0.47 21.96 5.85
N ASP A 83 0.47 21.12 6.89
CA ASP A 83 -0.10 21.48 8.22
C ASP A 83 0.62 22.68 8.85
N LYS A 84 1.97 22.73 8.76
CA LYS A 84 2.75 23.90 9.20
C LYS A 84 2.39 25.17 8.42
N SER A 85 2.20 25.04 7.11
CA SER A 85 1.81 26.16 6.26
C SER A 85 0.41 26.67 6.61
N ALA A 86 -0.55 25.77 6.84
CA ALA A 86 -1.88 26.11 7.31
C ALA A 86 -1.84 26.82 8.67
N THR A 87 -0.99 26.36 9.59
CA THR A 87 -0.78 27.02 10.89
C THR A 87 -0.24 28.44 10.73
N SER A 88 0.71 28.64 9.81
CA SER A 88 1.27 29.97 9.52
C SER A 88 0.22 30.92 8.95
N ILE A 89 -0.63 30.42 8.03
CA ILE A 89 -1.73 31.22 7.46
C ILE A 89 -2.75 31.57 8.55
N ASN A 90 -3.04 30.68 9.49
CA ASN A 90 -3.95 30.96 10.59
C ASN A 90 -3.46 32.14 11.45
N ALA A 91 -2.15 32.23 11.74
CA ALA A 91 -1.57 33.38 12.45
C ALA A 91 -1.72 34.71 11.67
N ILE A 92 -1.63 34.65 10.33
CA ILE A 92 -1.87 35.83 9.47
C ILE A 92 -3.36 36.23 9.53
N LEU A 93 -4.28 35.26 9.49
CA LEU A 93 -5.71 35.53 9.61
C LEU A 93 -6.10 36.18 10.94
N GLU A 94 -5.51 35.76 12.06
CA GLU A 94 -5.71 36.40 13.35
C GLU A 94 -5.29 37.87 13.31
N THR A 95 -4.20 38.19 12.61
CA THR A 95 -3.75 39.58 12.41
C THR A 95 -4.73 40.36 11.54
N ILE A 96 -5.24 39.76 10.45
CA ILE A 96 -6.22 40.41 9.56
C ILE A 96 -7.53 40.71 10.31
N THR A 97 -8.04 39.73 11.09
CA THR A 97 -9.22 39.91 11.93
C THR A 97 -9.02 41.02 12.96
N SER A 98 -7.84 41.11 13.57
CA SER A 98 -7.50 42.19 14.49
C SER A 98 -7.51 43.57 13.80
N ILE A 99 -6.91 43.67 12.60
CA ILE A 99 -6.91 44.91 11.79
C ILE A 99 -8.33 45.29 11.37
N ALA A 100 -9.13 44.33 10.93
CA ALA A 100 -10.53 44.56 10.55
C ALA A 100 -11.35 45.08 11.74
N SER A 101 -11.19 44.47 12.92
CA SER A 101 -11.85 44.92 14.15
C SER A 101 -11.43 46.35 14.54
N GLN A 102 -10.12 46.67 14.50
CA GLN A 102 -9.63 48.03 14.78
C GLN A 102 -10.16 49.03 13.74
N THR A 103 -10.19 48.66 12.47
CA THR A 103 -10.69 49.53 11.37
C THR A 103 -12.19 49.78 11.55
N ASN A 104 -12.96 48.76 11.97
CA ASN A 104 -14.38 48.90 12.28
C ASN A 104 -14.65 49.89 13.42
N LEU A 105 -13.83 49.80 14.49
CA LEU A 105 -13.91 50.74 15.64
C LEU A 105 -13.50 52.17 15.22
N LEU A 106 -12.48 52.33 14.42
CA LEU A 106 -12.05 53.66 13.90
C LEU A 106 -13.14 54.27 13.02
N ALA A 107 -13.75 53.48 12.13
CA ALA A 107 -14.84 53.90 11.27
C ALA A 107 -16.08 54.29 12.08
N LEU A 108 -16.40 53.55 13.13
CA LEU A 108 -17.51 53.89 14.04
C LEU A 108 -17.26 55.20 14.75
N ASN A 109 -16.05 55.43 15.27
CA ASN A 109 -15.69 56.69 15.91
C ASN A 109 -15.77 57.87 14.94
N ALA A 110 -15.28 57.67 13.67
CA ALA A 110 -15.39 58.67 12.61
C ALA A 110 -16.86 59.00 12.26
N SER A 111 -17.74 57.97 12.19
CA SER A 111 -19.17 58.15 11.97
C SER A 111 -19.84 58.95 13.08
N ILE A 112 -19.45 58.72 14.35
CA ILE A 112 -19.96 59.47 15.49
C ILE A 112 -19.55 60.92 15.42
N GLU A 113 -18.30 61.23 15.10
CA GLU A 113 -17.80 62.61 15.04
C GLU A 113 -18.36 63.36 13.82
N ALA A 114 -18.55 62.64 12.68
CA ALA A 114 -19.20 63.19 11.53
C ALA A 114 -20.65 63.60 11.82
N ALA A 115 -21.40 62.78 12.55
CA ALA A 115 -22.75 63.09 13.02
C ALA A 115 -22.78 64.29 13.97
N ARG A 116 -21.74 64.45 14.77
CA ARG A 116 -21.59 65.58 15.70
C ARG A 116 -21.34 66.92 15.00
N ALA A 117 -20.69 66.87 13.81
CA ALA A 117 -20.43 68.04 12.95
C ALA A 117 -21.69 68.50 12.13
N GLY A 118 -22.78 67.75 12.19
CA GLY A 118 -24.05 68.11 11.51
C GLY A 118 -23.94 68.13 9.97
N GLU A 119 -24.47 69.15 9.36
CA GLU A 119 -24.45 69.27 7.86
C GLU A 119 -23.06 69.29 7.27
N ALA A 120 -22.04 69.84 7.99
CA ALA A 120 -20.67 69.87 7.53
C ALA A 120 -20.03 68.48 7.54
N GLY A 121 -20.51 67.54 8.31
CA GLY A 121 -20.00 66.17 8.42
C GLY A 121 -20.60 65.14 7.50
N ARG A 122 -21.65 65.46 6.70
CA ARG A 122 -22.41 64.47 5.89
C ARG A 122 -21.54 63.64 4.95
N GLY A 123 -20.58 64.28 4.24
CA GLY A 123 -19.66 63.57 3.35
C GLY A 123 -18.75 62.59 4.10
N PHE A 124 -18.24 62.99 5.27
CA PHE A 124 -17.42 62.15 6.13
C PHE A 124 -18.21 60.93 6.69
N ALA A 125 -19.48 61.14 7.06
CA ALA A 125 -20.31 60.05 7.55
C ALA A 125 -20.49 58.96 6.54
N VAL A 126 -20.67 59.27 5.25
CA VAL A 126 -20.81 58.29 4.18
C VAL A 126 -19.51 57.45 4.00
N VAL A 127 -18.36 58.16 4.03
CA VAL A 127 -17.05 57.47 3.90
C VAL A 127 -16.82 56.58 5.11
N ALA A 128 -17.11 57.02 6.29
CA ALA A 128 -16.97 56.23 7.52
C ALA A 128 -17.85 54.99 7.54
N ASP A 129 -19.10 55.10 7.07
CA ASP A 129 -19.99 53.92 6.94
C ASP A 129 -19.50 52.93 5.89
N GLU A 130 -18.92 53.40 4.76
CA GLU A 130 -18.32 52.52 3.75
C GLU A 130 -17.09 51.81 4.25
N ILE A 131 -16.20 52.49 5.00
CA ILE A 131 -15.05 51.87 5.67
C ILE A 131 -15.49 50.81 6.67
N ARG A 132 -16.56 51.08 7.44
CA ARG A 132 -17.14 50.13 8.37
C ARG A 132 -17.61 48.84 7.66
N LYS A 133 -18.31 48.96 6.54
CA LYS A 133 -18.78 47.82 5.72
C LYS A 133 -17.60 47.00 5.18
N LEU A 134 -16.56 47.69 4.71
CA LEU A 134 -15.35 47.00 4.21
C LEU A 134 -14.63 46.25 5.32
N ALA A 135 -14.56 46.79 6.53
CA ALA A 135 -13.98 46.14 7.69
C ALA A 135 -14.80 44.89 8.10
N GLU A 136 -16.14 45.00 8.17
CA GLU A 136 -17.03 43.86 8.42
C GLU A 136 -16.88 42.79 7.34
N GLY A 137 -16.81 43.17 6.06
CA GLY A 137 -16.58 42.26 4.94
C GLY A 137 -15.24 41.53 5.03
N SER A 138 -14.19 42.25 5.48
CA SER A 138 -12.84 41.65 5.68
C SER A 138 -12.82 40.65 6.83
N ASP A 139 -13.52 40.94 7.93
CA ASP A 139 -13.63 40.02 9.06
C ASP A 139 -14.39 38.74 8.67
N ASN A 140 -15.52 38.86 7.97
CA ASN A 140 -16.28 37.72 7.49
C ASN A 140 -15.43 36.83 6.55
N ALA A 141 -14.72 37.46 5.60
CA ALA A 141 -13.84 36.70 4.68
C ALA A 141 -12.72 35.98 5.45
N ALA A 142 -12.13 36.60 6.45
CA ALA A 142 -11.11 35.98 7.32
C ALA A 142 -11.68 34.77 8.08
N GLN A 143 -12.90 34.86 8.59
CA GLN A 143 -13.58 33.76 9.27
C GLN A 143 -13.88 32.60 8.30
N GLU A 144 -14.31 32.87 7.07
CA GLU A 144 -14.53 31.82 6.07
C GLU A 144 -13.21 31.08 5.73
N ILE A 145 -12.10 31.82 5.58
CA ILE A 145 -10.80 31.21 5.31
C ILE A 145 -10.35 30.36 6.52
N LYS A 146 -10.61 30.81 7.77
CA LYS A 146 -10.30 30.06 8.97
C LYS A 146 -10.98 28.69 8.97
N ILE A 147 -12.26 28.63 8.62
CA ILE A 147 -13.02 27.36 8.52
C ILE A 147 -12.37 26.42 7.50
N ILE A 148 -11.91 26.97 6.36
CA ILE A 148 -11.21 26.18 5.34
C ILE A 148 -9.88 25.62 5.87
N LEU A 149 -9.11 26.45 6.61
CA LEU A 149 -7.82 26.02 7.19
C LEU A 149 -8.02 24.94 8.26
N ASP A 150 -9.01 25.08 9.11
CA ASP A 150 -9.35 24.06 10.13
C ASP A 150 -9.69 22.72 9.45
N LYS A 151 -10.40 22.75 8.32
CA LYS A 151 -10.67 21.57 7.53
C LYS A 151 -9.38 20.97 6.94
N ILE A 152 -8.52 21.80 6.36
CA ILE A 152 -7.22 21.36 5.80
C ILE A 152 -6.36 20.69 6.89
N GLN A 153 -6.28 21.27 8.09
CA GLN A 153 -5.53 20.69 9.21
C GLN A 153 -6.10 19.33 9.66
N ASN A 154 -7.43 19.22 9.73
CA ASN A 154 -8.06 17.96 10.08
C ASN A 154 -7.81 16.86 9.04
N GLU A 155 -7.94 17.19 7.75
CA GLU A 155 -7.63 16.27 6.66
C GLU A 155 -6.14 15.89 6.61
N SER A 156 -5.25 16.83 6.91
CA SER A 156 -3.81 16.56 7.03
C SER A 156 -3.51 15.54 8.13
N LYS A 157 -4.07 15.72 9.33
CA LYS A 157 -3.93 14.77 10.44
C LYS A 157 -4.49 13.39 10.09
N HIS A 158 -5.66 13.34 9.44
CA HIS A 158 -6.25 12.09 9.00
C HIS A 158 -5.36 11.38 7.98
N THR A 159 -4.80 12.13 7.02
CA THR A 159 -3.88 11.59 6.01
C THR A 159 -2.60 11.01 6.64
N VAL A 160 -2.02 11.69 7.65
CA VAL A 160 -0.85 11.15 8.39
C VAL A 160 -1.18 9.82 9.06
N ASN A 161 -2.36 9.69 9.67
CA ASN A 161 -2.78 8.42 10.27
C ASN A 161 -2.89 7.30 9.22
N ILE A 162 -3.48 7.59 8.05
CA ILE A 162 -3.54 6.62 6.94
C ILE A 162 -2.13 6.21 6.50
N MET A 163 -1.18 7.17 6.40
CA MET A 163 0.21 6.85 6.03
C MET A 163 0.89 5.91 7.04
N GLN A 164 0.56 6.05 8.33
CA GLN A 164 1.05 5.14 9.37
C GLN A 164 0.43 3.74 9.26
N GLU A 165 -0.86 3.64 8.95
CA GLU A 165 -1.51 2.35 8.67
C GLU A 165 -0.87 1.67 7.45
N VAL A 166 -0.62 2.42 6.38
CA VAL A 166 0.07 1.92 5.18
C VAL A 166 1.47 1.39 5.50
N LYS A 167 2.23 2.06 6.38
CA LYS A 167 3.52 1.53 6.88
C LYS A 167 3.36 0.19 7.58
N GLY A 168 2.33 0.01 8.39
CA GLY A 168 2.01 -1.27 9.03
C GLY A 168 1.76 -2.37 8.01
N ILE A 169 1.00 -2.08 6.96
CA ILE A 169 0.71 -3.02 5.87
C ILE A 169 2.00 -3.46 5.15
N TYR A 170 2.95 -2.53 4.90
CA TYR A 170 4.23 -2.89 4.28
C TYR A 170 5.07 -3.81 5.16
N VAL A 171 5.06 -3.63 6.48
CA VAL A 171 5.76 -4.55 7.41
C VAL A 171 5.15 -5.95 7.36
N GLU A 172 3.83 -6.07 7.33
CA GLU A 172 3.14 -7.36 7.20
C GLU A 172 3.41 -8.02 5.84
N GLN A 173 3.46 -7.21 4.78
CA GLN A 173 3.80 -7.68 3.44
C GLN A 173 5.23 -8.22 3.38
N GLU A 174 6.20 -7.53 3.98
CA GLU A 174 7.59 -7.98 4.05
C GLU A 174 7.70 -9.34 4.77
N MET A 175 7.02 -9.50 5.90
CA MET A 175 6.97 -10.79 6.60
C MET A 175 6.33 -11.89 5.75
N SER A 176 5.34 -11.56 4.94
CA SER A 176 4.67 -12.52 4.05
C SER A 176 5.58 -12.93 2.89
N VAL A 177 6.29 -11.99 2.30
CA VAL A 177 7.29 -12.24 1.24
C VAL A 177 8.40 -13.15 1.78
N GLU A 178 8.89 -12.92 3.00
CA GLU A 178 9.94 -13.74 3.61
C GLU A 178 9.46 -15.20 3.83
N LYS A 179 8.21 -15.39 4.28
CA LYS A 179 7.61 -16.74 4.41
C LYS A 179 7.54 -17.47 3.07
N VAL A 180 7.11 -16.78 2.00
CA VAL A 180 7.02 -17.38 0.67
C VAL A 180 8.42 -17.69 0.13
N ASN A 181 9.40 -16.81 0.35
CA ASN A 181 10.79 -17.05 -0.01
C ASN A 181 11.37 -18.30 0.69
N SER A 182 11.08 -18.47 1.99
CA SER A 182 11.46 -19.67 2.74
C SER A 182 10.82 -20.93 2.16
N ALA A 183 9.53 -20.87 1.79
CA ALA A 183 8.83 -22.01 1.19
C ALA A 183 9.44 -22.41 -0.17
N PHE A 184 9.82 -21.45 -1.00
CA PHE A 184 10.56 -21.72 -2.26
C PHE A 184 11.93 -22.35 -1.98
N GLY A 185 12.62 -21.91 -0.91
CA GLY A 185 13.88 -22.55 -0.48
C GLY A 185 13.68 -24.01 -0.06
N GLU A 186 12.62 -24.33 0.68
CA GLU A 186 12.26 -25.70 1.05
C GLU A 186 11.92 -26.57 -0.15
N ILE A 187 11.17 -26.03 -1.13
CA ILE A 187 10.87 -26.73 -2.40
C ILE A 187 12.18 -27.07 -3.13
N SER A 188 13.10 -26.10 -3.28
CA SER A 188 14.40 -26.34 -3.93
C SER A 188 15.24 -27.42 -3.22
N ALA A 189 15.13 -27.51 -1.90
CA ALA A 189 15.86 -28.51 -1.13
C ALA A 189 15.22 -29.91 -1.15
N SER A 190 13.94 -30.01 -1.55
CA SER A 190 13.18 -31.28 -1.58
C SER A 190 13.24 -31.99 -2.94
N ILE A 191 13.71 -31.33 -3.97
CA ILE A 191 13.89 -31.83 -5.34
C ILE A 191 15.31 -32.33 -5.57
#